data_147babb7c6ef5a2c6a1a8df847675daf
#
_entry.id   147babb7c6ef5a2c6a1a8df847675daf
#
_cell.length_a   1.000
_cell.length_b   1.000
_cell.length_c   1.000
_cell.angle_alpha   90.00
_cell.angle_beta   90.00
_cell.angle_gamma   90.00
#
_symmetry.space_group_name_H-M   'P 1'
#
loop_
_entity.id
_entity.type
_entity.pdbx_description
1 polymer ?
#
loop_
_entity_poly.entity_id
_entity_poly.type
_entity_poly.pdbx_seq_one_letter_code
_entity_poly.pdbx_strand_id
1 'polypeptide(L)'
;MSESNEPEILFGIYCPPHPQPLLSPDANAGYAKLRAAFDECRRRIEESDADIILVYSTTWASIIGHQIQALENAVWTHVDDDFHYLGSMPYEFAIDTEFAHAMKENSEKRGLEARTVEYEGFPIDTGSVVALQLLNPDNRIPSCILSSNMYSNRAETIVLGKAVRDTLAQQGKKAVVVVVSSLSNRMFTEHIDPAEDRIHSQKDDDWNRKILEFFGDGRLEDLSQLSRDIHGQIRVQKVVAYKPAWWLAATMGQHNNYDGEVLAYEALHGSGGAVITLTPASGSVGDKEFDEDDVEFYRGDRNVLDRGMLE
;
A
#
# COMPACT_ATOMS: atom_id res chain seq x y z
N MET A 1 11.67 16.58 28.24
CA MET A 1 11.84 16.28 26.82
C MET A 1 11.69 14.78 26.75
N SER A 2 10.52 14.27 26.35
CA SER A 2 10.35 12.85 26.08
C SER A 2 11.17 12.53 24.84
N GLU A 3 12.05 11.55 24.90
CA GLU A 3 12.64 10.93 23.72
C GLU A 3 11.47 10.62 22.79
N SER A 4 11.44 11.24 21.62
CA SER A 4 10.49 10.88 20.58
C SER A 4 10.84 9.45 20.16
N ASN A 5 10.02 8.50 20.58
CA ASN A 5 10.17 7.12 20.14
C ASN A 5 9.98 7.13 18.62
N GLU A 6 11.04 6.85 17.87
CA GLU A 6 10.91 6.73 16.42
C GLU A 6 10.04 5.52 16.09
N PRO A 7 9.12 5.60 15.11
CA PRO A 7 8.29 4.48 14.73
C PRO A 7 9.15 3.34 14.17
N GLU A 8 8.92 2.12 14.64
CA GLU A 8 9.65 0.95 14.19
C GLU A 8 8.88 0.27 13.05
N ILE A 9 9.41 0.40 11.83
CA ILE A 9 8.90 -0.29 10.66
C ILE A 9 9.92 -1.35 10.27
N LEU A 10 9.52 -2.61 10.35
CA LEU A 10 10.39 -3.75 10.10
C LEU A 10 10.72 -3.89 8.62
N PHE A 11 9.71 -3.81 7.77
CA PHE A 11 9.85 -3.76 6.32
C PHE A 11 8.53 -3.35 5.66
N GLY A 12 8.65 -2.90 4.40
CA GLY A 12 7.53 -2.61 3.51
C GLY A 12 7.34 -3.71 2.47
N ILE A 13 6.09 -3.96 2.08
CA ILE A 13 5.70 -4.86 0.99
C ILE A 13 4.86 -4.06 -0.01
N TYR A 14 5.16 -4.21 -1.29
CA TYR A 14 4.28 -3.78 -2.38
C TYR A 14 3.77 -5.03 -3.09
N CYS A 15 2.46 -5.19 -3.22
CA CYS A 15 1.86 -6.38 -3.80
C CYS A 15 0.62 -6.07 -4.64
N PRO A 16 0.28 -6.94 -5.62
CA PRO A 16 -0.86 -6.70 -6.50
C PRO A 16 -2.21 -7.02 -5.83
N PRO A 17 -3.30 -6.35 -6.25
CA PRO A 17 -4.62 -6.52 -5.66
C PRO A 17 -5.45 -7.68 -6.23
N HIS A 18 -5.00 -8.31 -7.30
CA HIS A 18 -5.79 -9.25 -8.07
C HIS A 18 -5.90 -10.62 -7.41
N PRO A 19 -7.05 -11.31 -7.54
CA PRO A 19 -7.29 -12.57 -6.83
C PRO A 19 -6.61 -13.82 -7.43
N GLN A 20 -6.05 -13.73 -8.66
CA GLN A 20 -5.47 -14.89 -9.35
C GLN A 20 -4.36 -15.59 -8.55
N PRO A 21 -3.39 -14.90 -7.89
CA PRO A 21 -2.38 -15.58 -7.08
C PRO A 21 -2.96 -16.35 -5.89
N LEU A 22 -4.15 -15.95 -5.42
CA LEU A 22 -4.85 -16.63 -4.33
C LEU A 22 -5.72 -17.78 -4.84
N LEU A 23 -6.59 -17.51 -5.83
CA LEU A 23 -7.66 -18.42 -6.23
C LEU A 23 -7.30 -19.33 -7.40
N SER A 24 -6.35 -18.94 -8.25
CA SER A 24 -5.98 -19.72 -9.44
C SER A 24 -4.46 -19.64 -9.74
N PRO A 25 -3.58 -19.91 -8.75
CA PRO A 25 -2.13 -19.77 -8.94
C PRO A 25 -1.61 -20.69 -10.05
N ASP A 26 -2.23 -21.85 -10.24
CA ASP A 26 -1.81 -22.85 -11.24
C ASP A 26 -2.30 -22.57 -12.67
N ALA A 27 -3.09 -21.49 -12.86
CA ALA A 27 -3.65 -21.16 -14.18
C ALA A 27 -2.59 -20.73 -15.18
N ASN A 28 -1.49 -20.11 -14.71
CA ASN A 28 -0.28 -19.89 -15.49
C ASN A 28 0.96 -19.76 -14.60
N ALA A 29 2.14 -19.83 -15.22
CA ALA A 29 3.41 -19.79 -14.50
C ALA A 29 3.67 -18.44 -13.81
N GLY A 30 3.14 -17.33 -14.32
CA GLY A 30 3.28 -16.00 -13.72
C GLY A 30 2.49 -15.89 -12.41
N TYR A 31 1.27 -16.42 -12.39
CA TYR A 31 0.45 -16.43 -11.17
C TYR A 31 1.09 -17.29 -10.07
N ALA A 32 1.66 -18.44 -10.46
CA ALA A 32 2.40 -19.30 -9.53
C ALA A 32 3.63 -18.60 -8.95
N LYS A 33 4.38 -17.82 -9.75
CA LYS A 33 5.53 -17.04 -9.26
C LYS A 33 5.11 -15.95 -8.30
N LEU A 34 4.03 -15.22 -8.61
CA LEU A 34 3.48 -14.20 -7.69
C LEU A 34 3.04 -14.86 -6.39
N ARG A 35 2.37 -16.02 -6.45
CA ARG A 35 2.00 -16.77 -5.24
C ARG A 35 3.22 -17.16 -4.41
N ALA A 36 4.26 -17.68 -5.02
CA ALA A 36 5.51 -18.03 -4.33
C ALA A 36 6.19 -16.80 -3.68
N ALA A 37 6.11 -15.64 -4.34
CA ALA A 37 6.61 -14.39 -3.78
C ALA A 37 5.79 -13.92 -2.56
N PHE A 38 4.47 -14.08 -2.57
CA PHE A 38 3.65 -13.86 -1.38
C PHE A 38 4.00 -14.84 -0.25
N ASP A 39 4.23 -16.12 -0.56
CA ASP A 39 4.62 -17.11 0.42
C ASP A 39 5.98 -16.77 1.09
N GLU A 40 6.92 -16.20 0.34
CA GLU A 40 8.17 -15.67 0.88
C GLU A 40 7.94 -14.45 1.79
N CYS A 41 7.09 -13.51 1.38
CA CYS A 41 6.72 -12.38 2.24
C CYS A 41 6.05 -12.86 3.53
N ARG A 42 5.15 -13.83 3.45
CA ARG A 42 4.50 -14.44 4.62
C ARG A 42 5.55 -15.04 5.56
N ARG A 43 6.50 -15.81 5.05
CA ARG A 43 7.58 -16.39 5.86
C ARG A 43 8.35 -15.30 6.62
N ARG A 44 8.68 -14.18 5.97
CA ARG A 44 9.36 -13.03 6.62
C ARG A 44 8.49 -12.39 7.71
N ILE A 45 7.18 -12.28 7.48
CA ILE A 45 6.23 -11.79 8.50
C ILE A 45 6.20 -12.76 9.70
N GLU A 46 6.12 -14.05 9.45
CA GLU A 46 6.07 -15.09 10.51
C GLU A 46 7.35 -15.14 11.35
N GLU A 47 8.50 -14.82 10.77
CA GLU A 47 9.80 -14.74 11.44
C GLU A 47 10.02 -13.40 12.14
N SER A 48 9.21 -12.40 11.86
CA SER A 48 9.31 -11.07 12.47
C SER A 48 8.60 -11.00 13.83
N ASP A 49 8.92 -9.95 14.58
CA ASP A 49 8.24 -9.60 15.82
C ASP A 49 7.24 -8.44 15.61
N ALA A 50 6.57 -8.42 14.46
CA ALA A 50 5.58 -7.40 14.13
C ALA A 50 4.35 -7.48 15.05
N ASP A 51 3.94 -6.33 15.56
CA ASP A 51 2.73 -6.16 16.36
C ASP A 51 1.49 -5.88 15.52
N ILE A 52 1.69 -5.33 14.31
CA ILE A 52 0.60 -4.91 13.42
C ILE A 52 0.99 -5.01 11.95
N ILE A 53 0.02 -5.33 11.09
CA ILE A 53 0.13 -5.22 9.62
C ILE A 53 -0.70 -4.03 9.16
N LEU A 54 -0.04 -3.03 8.57
CA LEU A 54 -0.68 -1.84 8.03
C LEU A 54 -0.91 -1.99 6.54
N VAL A 55 -2.15 -1.96 6.09
CA VAL A 55 -2.52 -2.14 4.68
C VAL A 55 -3.04 -0.82 4.11
N TYR A 56 -2.41 -0.33 3.05
CA TYR A 56 -2.96 0.74 2.22
C TYR A 56 -3.43 0.17 0.90
N SER A 57 -4.74 0.18 0.66
CA SER A 57 -5.33 -0.46 -0.52
C SER A 57 -5.85 0.55 -1.53
N THR A 58 -5.40 0.42 -2.78
CA THR A 58 -5.91 1.21 -3.91
C THR A 58 -7.23 0.67 -4.46
N THR A 59 -7.62 -0.54 -4.11
CA THR A 59 -8.92 -1.12 -4.46
C THR A 59 -10.02 -0.71 -3.48
N TRP A 60 -9.66 -0.27 -2.28
CA TRP A 60 -10.60 0.44 -1.41
C TRP A 60 -10.56 1.95 -1.71
N ALA A 61 -11.27 2.34 -2.77
CA ALA A 61 -11.36 3.74 -3.18
C ALA A 61 -12.39 4.48 -2.33
N SER A 62 -11.96 5.55 -1.63
CA SER A 62 -12.86 6.45 -0.90
C SER A 62 -13.00 7.80 -1.60
N ILE A 63 -14.12 8.48 -1.39
CA ILE A 63 -14.41 9.82 -1.96
C ILE A 63 -14.58 10.89 -0.89
N ILE A 64 -14.93 10.52 0.32
CA ILE A 64 -15.13 11.45 1.44
C ILE A 64 -14.10 11.12 2.52
N GLY A 65 -13.00 11.86 2.51
CA GLY A 65 -11.89 11.65 3.43
C GLY A 65 -11.18 10.30 3.26
N HIS A 66 -10.25 10.03 4.13
CA HIS A 66 -9.59 8.74 4.25
C HIS A 66 -10.40 7.84 5.18
N GLN A 67 -10.63 6.60 4.79
CA GLN A 67 -11.38 5.66 5.60
C GLN A 67 -10.45 4.59 6.18
N ILE A 68 -10.71 4.22 7.41
CA ILE A 68 -9.89 3.30 8.20
C ILE A 68 -10.81 2.23 8.75
N GLN A 69 -10.51 0.97 8.47
CA GLN A 69 -11.29 -0.15 9.01
C GLN A 69 -11.09 -0.26 10.52
N ALA A 70 -12.19 -0.27 11.28
CA ALA A 70 -12.19 -0.35 12.73
C ALA A 70 -13.23 -1.34 13.30
N LEU A 71 -13.77 -2.23 12.46
CA LEU A 71 -14.59 -3.34 12.94
C LEU A 71 -13.66 -4.43 13.47
N GLU A 72 -13.72 -4.69 14.79
CA GLU A 72 -12.78 -5.56 15.51
C GLU A 72 -12.59 -6.95 14.87
N ASN A 73 -13.69 -7.59 14.49
CA ASN A 73 -13.70 -8.88 13.81
C ASN A 73 -14.43 -8.75 12.49
N ALA A 74 -13.68 -8.47 11.44
CA ALA A 74 -14.23 -8.32 10.10
C ALA A 74 -14.41 -9.71 9.47
N VAL A 75 -15.64 -10.21 9.45
CA VAL A 75 -15.99 -11.55 8.91
C VAL A 75 -16.95 -11.38 7.75
N TRP A 76 -16.59 -11.92 6.58
CA TRP A 76 -17.44 -11.92 5.39
C TRP A 76 -17.00 -12.98 4.38
N THR A 77 -17.79 -13.13 3.33
CA THR A 77 -17.39 -13.86 2.12
C THR A 77 -17.38 -12.88 0.96
N HIS A 78 -16.19 -12.53 0.50
CA HIS A 78 -16.03 -11.61 -0.63
C HIS A 78 -16.10 -12.37 -1.96
N VAL A 79 -16.75 -11.77 -2.94
CA VAL A 79 -16.73 -12.18 -4.34
C VAL A 79 -16.38 -10.96 -5.16
N ASP A 80 -15.29 -11.04 -5.91
CA ASP A 80 -14.86 -9.92 -6.75
C ASP A 80 -15.79 -9.75 -7.94
N ASP A 81 -16.21 -8.54 -8.25
CA ASP A 81 -17.15 -8.24 -9.31
C ASP A 81 -16.63 -8.63 -10.70
N ASP A 82 -15.34 -8.36 -10.96
CA ASP A 82 -14.71 -8.63 -12.25
C ASP A 82 -14.23 -10.09 -12.37
N PHE A 83 -13.87 -10.72 -11.25
CA PHE A 83 -13.31 -12.07 -11.18
C PHE A 83 -14.19 -13.09 -10.46
N HIS A 84 -15.50 -12.85 -10.43
CA HIS A 84 -16.47 -13.72 -9.74
C HIS A 84 -16.42 -15.20 -10.21
N TYR A 85 -15.99 -15.45 -11.44
CA TYR A 85 -15.81 -16.79 -11.99
C TYR A 85 -14.68 -17.60 -11.34
N LEU A 86 -13.74 -16.94 -10.62
CA LEU A 86 -12.69 -17.62 -9.87
C LEU A 86 -13.18 -18.18 -8.53
N GLY A 87 -14.34 -17.72 -8.04
CA GLY A 87 -14.93 -18.20 -6.79
C GLY A 87 -15.05 -17.11 -5.74
N SER A 88 -15.17 -17.53 -4.49
CA SER A 88 -15.37 -16.65 -3.33
C SER A 88 -14.18 -16.75 -2.37
N MET A 89 -13.99 -15.67 -1.62
CA MET A 89 -12.92 -15.51 -0.63
C MET A 89 -13.56 -15.28 0.76
N PRO A 90 -13.89 -16.35 1.50
CA PRO A 90 -14.30 -16.17 2.89
C PRO A 90 -13.14 -15.65 3.71
N TYR A 91 -13.38 -14.65 4.54
CA TYR A 91 -12.33 -14.08 5.40
C TYR A 91 -12.84 -13.80 6.81
N GLU A 92 -11.88 -13.82 7.73
CA GLU A 92 -12.01 -13.36 9.10
C GLU A 92 -10.72 -12.64 9.46
N PHE A 93 -10.77 -11.32 9.73
CA PHE A 93 -9.60 -10.53 10.05
C PHE A 93 -9.75 -9.85 11.41
N ALA A 94 -8.73 -9.99 12.25
CA ALA A 94 -8.58 -9.20 13.46
C ALA A 94 -8.09 -7.80 13.08
N ILE A 95 -8.87 -6.79 13.41
CA ILE A 95 -8.53 -5.39 13.18
C ILE A 95 -8.07 -4.76 14.50
N ASP A 96 -6.96 -4.04 14.46
CA ASP A 96 -6.48 -3.25 15.57
C ASP A 96 -7.30 -1.95 15.68
N THR A 97 -8.41 -2.03 16.40
CA THR A 97 -9.36 -0.92 16.53
C THR A 97 -8.75 0.26 17.27
N GLU A 98 -7.90 0.01 18.27
CA GLU A 98 -7.21 1.06 19.01
C GLU A 98 -6.27 1.84 18.10
N PHE A 99 -5.51 1.12 17.25
CA PHE A 99 -4.66 1.76 16.23
C PHE A 99 -5.50 2.53 15.22
N ALA A 100 -6.60 1.96 14.74
CA ALA A 100 -7.49 2.61 13.76
C ALA A 100 -8.06 3.94 14.28
N HIS A 101 -8.51 3.98 15.54
CA HIS A 101 -9.01 5.21 16.16
C HIS A 101 -7.89 6.24 16.36
N ALA A 102 -6.72 5.83 16.87
CA ALA A 102 -5.57 6.72 17.03
C ALA A 102 -5.08 7.26 15.67
N MET A 103 -5.10 6.42 14.63
CA MET A 103 -4.76 6.82 13.26
C MET A 103 -5.71 7.89 12.72
N LYS A 104 -7.02 7.74 12.98
CA LYS A 104 -8.01 8.77 12.63
C LYS A 104 -7.68 10.09 13.32
N GLU A 105 -7.47 10.06 14.64
CA GLU A 105 -7.16 11.27 15.41
C GLU A 105 -5.88 11.96 14.93
N ASN A 106 -4.81 11.20 14.66
CA ASN A 106 -3.55 11.74 14.18
C ASN A 106 -3.67 12.29 12.75
N SER A 107 -4.48 11.68 11.90
CA SER A 107 -4.81 12.22 10.59
C SER A 107 -5.55 13.57 10.70
N GLU A 108 -6.54 13.67 11.59
CA GLU A 108 -7.28 14.90 11.83
C GLU A 108 -6.40 16.01 12.45
N LYS A 109 -5.49 15.67 13.36
CA LYS A 109 -4.48 16.63 13.90
C LYS A 109 -3.57 17.19 12.81
N ARG A 110 -3.30 16.40 11.78
CA ARG A 110 -2.56 16.84 10.58
C ARG A 110 -3.45 17.53 9.54
N GLY A 111 -4.76 17.67 9.82
CA GLY A 111 -5.74 18.37 9.00
C GLY A 111 -6.35 17.56 7.87
N LEU A 112 -6.19 16.27 7.88
CA LEU A 112 -6.88 15.38 6.94
C LEU A 112 -8.29 15.06 7.45
N GLU A 113 -9.23 14.91 6.54
CA GLU A 113 -10.52 14.32 6.87
C GLU A 113 -10.35 12.79 6.91
N ALA A 114 -10.56 12.18 8.08
CA ALA A 114 -10.46 10.75 8.28
C ALA A 114 -11.68 10.20 9.03
N ARG A 115 -12.07 8.97 8.72
CA ARG A 115 -13.24 8.30 9.32
C ARG A 115 -12.93 6.84 9.59
N THR A 116 -13.37 6.34 10.73
CA THR A 116 -13.41 4.90 11.00
C THR A 116 -14.66 4.28 10.39
N VAL A 117 -14.51 3.03 9.93
CA VAL A 117 -15.60 2.20 9.42
C VAL A 117 -15.78 1.03 10.37
N GLU A 118 -16.91 1.00 11.08
CA GLU A 118 -17.23 0.00 12.12
C GLU A 118 -18.54 -0.76 11.80
N TYR A 119 -19.01 -0.63 10.57
CA TYR A 119 -20.27 -1.20 10.15
C TYR A 119 -20.10 -2.67 9.73
N GLU A 120 -20.81 -3.58 10.42
CA GLU A 120 -20.71 -5.05 10.20
C GLU A 120 -21.00 -5.50 8.76
N GLY A 121 -21.81 -4.78 8.02
CA GLY A 121 -22.12 -5.10 6.62
C GLY A 121 -21.18 -4.49 5.60
N PHE A 122 -20.09 -3.83 6.02
CA PHE A 122 -19.18 -3.17 5.10
C PHE A 122 -18.08 -4.16 4.64
N PRO A 123 -18.06 -4.54 3.36
CA PRO A 123 -17.10 -5.54 2.87
C PRO A 123 -15.70 -4.94 2.80
N ILE A 124 -14.70 -5.76 3.11
CA ILE A 124 -13.30 -5.44 2.82
C ILE A 124 -13.07 -5.67 1.32
N ASP A 125 -12.32 -4.79 0.69
CA ASP A 125 -12.01 -4.80 -0.74
C ASP A 125 -11.18 -6.02 -1.16
N THR A 126 -11.28 -6.41 -2.43
CA THR A 126 -10.57 -7.56 -3.00
C THR A 126 -9.09 -7.55 -2.68
N GLY A 127 -8.42 -6.42 -2.91
CA GLY A 127 -6.97 -6.34 -2.74
C GLY A 127 -6.53 -6.56 -1.31
N SER A 128 -7.22 -5.97 -0.34
CA SER A 128 -6.95 -6.20 1.09
C SER A 128 -7.22 -7.64 1.50
N VAL A 129 -8.31 -8.25 0.99
CA VAL A 129 -8.62 -9.66 1.25
C VAL A 129 -7.52 -10.56 0.70
N VAL A 130 -7.11 -10.38 -0.55
CA VAL A 130 -6.05 -11.16 -1.19
C VAL A 130 -4.74 -11.03 -0.42
N ALA A 131 -4.33 -9.79 -0.11
CA ALA A 131 -3.09 -9.54 0.59
C ALA A 131 -3.07 -10.20 1.97
N LEU A 132 -4.10 -9.99 2.79
CA LEU A 132 -4.14 -10.54 4.14
C LEU A 132 -4.28 -12.06 4.16
N GLN A 133 -5.05 -12.67 3.25
CA GLN A 133 -5.14 -14.12 3.15
C GLN A 133 -3.83 -14.78 2.72
N LEU A 134 -3.03 -14.10 1.91
CA LEU A 134 -1.72 -14.61 1.47
C LEU A 134 -0.60 -14.34 2.50
N LEU A 135 -0.63 -13.17 3.15
CA LEU A 135 0.44 -12.72 4.04
C LEU A 135 0.23 -13.11 5.51
N ASN A 136 -1.02 -13.22 5.97
CA ASN A 136 -1.37 -13.49 7.37
C ASN A 136 -2.58 -14.46 7.47
N PRO A 137 -2.52 -15.65 6.82
CA PRO A 137 -3.66 -16.56 6.70
C PRO A 137 -4.21 -17.03 8.04
N ASP A 138 -3.36 -17.16 9.04
CA ASP A 138 -3.73 -17.61 10.40
C ASP A 138 -4.25 -16.46 11.27
N ASN A 139 -4.32 -15.24 10.73
CA ASN A 139 -4.81 -14.05 11.42
C ASN A 139 -4.12 -13.78 12.77
N ARG A 140 -2.81 -14.09 12.87
CA ARG A 140 -2.06 -14.00 14.12
C ARG A 140 -1.67 -12.57 14.50
N ILE A 141 -1.47 -11.73 13.52
CA ILE A 141 -1.09 -10.32 13.69
C ILE A 141 -2.31 -9.47 13.33
N PRO A 142 -2.79 -8.60 14.22
CA PRO A 142 -3.91 -7.72 13.90
C PRO A 142 -3.53 -6.75 12.78
N SER A 143 -4.53 -6.31 12.02
CA SER A 143 -4.33 -5.44 10.87
C SER A 143 -5.01 -4.08 11.06
N CYS A 144 -4.49 -3.05 10.39
CA CYS A 144 -5.22 -1.81 10.14
C CYS A 144 -5.24 -1.55 8.64
N ILE A 145 -6.44 -1.40 8.07
CA ILE A 145 -6.63 -1.24 6.63
C ILE A 145 -7.07 0.19 6.34
N LEU A 146 -6.36 0.85 5.42
CA LEU A 146 -6.60 2.23 5.01
C LEU A 146 -7.03 2.29 3.55
N SER A 147 -8.03 3.12 3.28
CA SER A 147 -8.50 3.40 1.93
C SER A 147 -7.57 4.37 1.17
N SER A 148 -7.62 4.30 -0.15
CA SER A 148 -7.06 5.31 -1.04
C SER A 148 -8.12 6.34 -1.41
N ASN A 149 -7.99 7.59 -0.94
CA ASN A 149 -8.91 8.65 -1.34
C ASN A 149 -8.68 9.04 -2.80
N MET A 150 -9.74 9.01 -3.62
CA MET A 150 -9.67 9.28 -5.05
C MET A 150 -9.20 10.70 -5.36
N TYR A 151 -9.55 11.66 -4.53
CA TYR A 151 -9.26 13.08 -4.73
C TYR A 151 -8.00 13.56 -4.03
N SER A 152 -7.40 12.75 -3.14
CA SER A 152 -6.16 13.14 -2.49
C SER A 152 -5.03 13.28 -3.51
N ASN A 153 -4.27 14.34 -3.36
CA ASN A 153 -3.05 14.60 -4.10
C ASN A 153 -1.82 13.98 -3.39
N ARG A 154 -0.62 14.25 -3.92
CA ARG A 154 0.62 13.77 -3.32
C ARG A 154 0.79 14.24 -1.87
N ALA A 155 0.54 15.52 -1.61
CA ALA A 155 0.72 16.11 -0.30
C ALA A 155 -0.18 15.47 0.77
N GLU A 156 -1.48 15.34 0.49
CA GLU A 156 -2.42 14.68 1.40
C GLU A 156 -2.04 13.22 1.65
N THR A 157 -1.56 12.54 0.61
CA THR A 157 -1.12 11.15 0.71
C THR A 157 0.13 11.00 1.57
N ILE A 158 1.10 11.92 1.44
CA ILE A 158 2.29 11.99 2.29
C ILE A 158 1.91 12.28 3.74
N VAL A 159 1.01 13.25 3.97
CA VAL A 159 0.54 13.58 5.32
C VAL A 159 -0.15 12.39 5.97
N LEU A 160 -0.91 11.59 5.20
CA LEU A 160 -1.50 10.35 5.70
C LEU A 160 -0.42 9.34 6.15
N GLY A 161 0.65 9.17 5.37
CA GLY A 161 1.79 8.32 5.76
C GLY A 161 2.51 8.82 7.02
N LYS A 162 2.66 10.13 7.17
CA LYS A 162 3.20 10.75 8.39
C LYS A 162 2.30 10.50 9.61
N ALA A 163 0.97 10.54 9.45
CA ALA A 163 0.04 10.21 10.52
C ALA A 163 0.15 8.74 10.98
N VAL A 164 0.47 7.82 10.07
CA VAL A 164 0.82 6.42 10.43
C VAL A 164 2.04 6.40 11.35
N ARG A 165 3.10 7.12 11.00
CA ARG A 165 4.32 7.19 11.81
C ARG A 165 4.06 7.75 13.21
N ASP A 166 3.25 8.81 13.32
CA ASP A 166 2.85 9.36 14.62
C ASP A 166 2.12 8.33 15.47
N THR A 167 1.23 7.56 14.85
CA THR A 167 0.44 6.54 15.55
C THR A 167 1.31 5.39 16.02
N LEU A 168 2.24 4.92 15.18
CA LEU A 168 3.21 3.90 15.56
C LEU A 168 4.09 4.37 16.73
N ALA A 169 4.65 5.58 16.63
CA ALA A 169 5.46 6.17 17.69
C ALA A 169 4.67 6.36 19.01
N GLN A 170 3.41 6.77 18.91
CA GLN A 170 2.51 6.94 20.05
C GLN A 170 2.23 5.62 20.77
N GLN A 171 2.04 4.53 20.02
CA GLN A 171 1.69 3.23 20.57
C GLN A 171 2.90 2.31 20.82
N GLY A 172 4.08 2.67 20.30
CA GLY A 172 5.30 1.86 20.42
C GLY A 172 5.19 0.51 19.72
N LYS A 173 4.40 0.40 18.65
CA LYS A 173 4.19 -0.83 17.88
C LYS A 173 5.21 -0.95 16.76
N LYS A 174 5.61 -2.21 16.50
CA LYS A 174 6.42 -2.60 15.35
C LYS A 174 5.52 -3.02 14.20
N ALA A 175 5.73 -2.45 13.03
CA ALA A 175 4.84 -2.65 11.90
C ALA A 175 5.50 -3.32 10.70
N VAL A 176 4.74 -4.16 10.01
CA VAL A 176 4.93 -4.46 8.60
C VAL A 176 3.94 -3.62 7.80
N VAL A 177 4.45 -2.91 6.79
CA VAL A 177 3.66 -2.01 5.95
C VAL A 177 3.39 -2.66 4.62
N VAL A 178 2.12 -2.75 4.21
CA VAL A 178 1.70 -3.40 2.97
C VAL A 178 0.96 -2.40 2.09
N VAL A 179 1.43 -2.23 0.87
CA VAL A 179 0.76 -1.47 -0.18
C VAL A 179 0.17 -2.43 -1.18
N VAL A 180 -1.14 -2.32 -1.39
CA VAL A 180 -1.89 -3.15 -2.34
C VAL A 180 -2.22 -2.35 -3.58
N SER A 181 -1.49 -2.59 -4.66
CA SER A 181 -1.65 -1.90 -5.94
C SER A 181 -0.95 -2.63 -7.08
N SER A 182 -1.31 -2.29 -8.32
CA SER A 182 -0.57 -2.70 -9.52
C SER A 182 0.37 -1.59 -9.97
N LEU A 183 1.42 -1.93 -10.71
CA LEU A 183 2.33 -0.94 -11.33
C LEU A 183 1.61 -0.22 -12.48
N SER A 184 1.42 -0.88 -13.62
CA SER A 184 0.49 -0.39 -14.66
C SER A 184 -0.85 -1.05 -14.46
N ASN A 185 -1.90 -0.28 -14.55
CA ASN A 185 -3.25 -0.78 -14.39
C ASN A 185 -4.18 -0.18 -15.43
N ARG A 186 -4.97 -1.03 -16.06
CA ARG A 186 -6.07 -0.65 -16.93
C ARG A 186 -7.33 -1.33 -16.43
N MET A 187 -8.46 -0.67 -16.56
CA MET A 187 -9.74 -1.31 -16.33
C MET A 187 -10.06 -2.17 -17.56
N PHE A 188 -9.82 -3.47 -17.48
CA PHE A 188 -10.26 -4.42 -18.49
C PHE A 188 -11.62 -4.96 -18.07
N THR A 189 -12.57 -4.86 -18.96
CA THR A 189 -13.93 -5.44 -18.79
C THR A 189 -14.08 -6.78 -19.51
N GLU A 190 -13.07 -7.18 -20.28
CA GLU A 190 -13.06 -8.42 -21.03
C GLU A 190 -12.29 -9.51 -20.29
N HIS A 191 -12.78 -10.73 -20.35
CA HIS A 191 -12.04 -11.87 -19.83
C HIS A 191 -10.75 -12.10 -20.64
N ILE A 192 -9.63 -12.23 -19.94
CA ILE A 192 -8.34 -12.60 -20.52
C ILE A 192 -8.04 -14.04 -20.15
N ASP A 193 -7.82 -14.89 -21.15
CA ASP A 193 -7.37 -16.27 -20.91
C ASP A 193 -5.99 -16.23 -20.18
N PRO A 194 -5.85 -16.90 -19.03
CA PRO A 194 -4.57 -16.93 -18.31
C PRO A 194 -3.38 -17.36 -19.17
N ALA A 195 -3.59 -18.22 -20.17
CA ALA A 195 -2.53 -18.65 -21.09
C ALA A 195 -2.05 -17.53 -22.02
N GLU A 196 -2.89 -16.51 -22.25
CA GLU A 196 -2.61 -15.36 -23.12
C GLU A 196 -2.33 -14.07 -22.31
N ASP A 197 -2.35 -14.14 -20.99
CA ASP A 197 -2.16 -12.97 -20.14
C ASP A 197 -0.77 -12.36 -20.33
N ARG A 198 -0.75 -11.08 -20.59
CA ARG A 198 0.47 -10.28 -20.81
C ARG A 198 0.23 -8.84 -20.43
N ILE A 199 1.30 -8.14 -20.10
CA ILE A 199 1.21 -6.67 -19.92
C ILE A 199 0.62 -6.04 -21.18
N HIS A 200 -0.38 -5.21 -21.01
CA HIS A 200 -1.22 -4.70 -22.11
C HIS A 200 -0.43 -4.05 -23.24
N SER A 201 0.66 -3.36 -22.97
CA SER A 201 1.52 -2.73 -23.98
C SER A 201 2.99 -2.77 -23.58
N GLN A 202 3.86 -2.79 -24.60
CA GLN A 202 5.31 -2.69 -24.38
C GLN A 202 5.69 -1.43 -23.61
N LYS A 203 5.01 -0.31 -23.87
CA LYS A 203 5.26 0.94 -23.16
C LYS A 203 4.96 0.81 -21.65
N ASP A 204 3.87 0.12 -21.30
CA ASP A 204 3.53 -0.09 -19.88
C ASP A 204 4.57 -1.01 -19.22
N ASP A 205 5.04 -2.07 -19.91
CA ASP A 205 6.09 -2.97 -19.41
C ASP A 205 7.43 -2.23 -19.24
N ASP A 206 7.83 -1.42 -20.20
CA ASP A 206 9.08 -0.63 -20.13
C ASP A 206 9.07 0.32 -18.92
N TRP A 207 7.94 0.97 -18.65
CA TRP A 207 7.80 1.82 -17.47
C TRP A 207 7.75 1.04 -16.16
N ASN A 208 7.03 -0.09 -16.13
CA ASN A 208 7.00 -0.96 -14.96
C ASN A 208 8.42 -1.38 -14.57
N ARG A 209 9.24 -1.80 -15.55
CA ARG A 209 10.63 -2.19 -15.30
C ARG A 209 11.48 -1.06 -14.73
N LYS A 210 11.30 0.18 -15.21
CA LYS A 210 11.98 1.35 -14.65
C LYS A 210 11.57 1.61 -13.20
N ILE A 211 10.29 1.46 -12.87
CA ILE A 211 9.82 1.59 -11.48
C ILE A 211 10.44 0.50 -10.61
N LEU A 212 10.51 -0.73 -11.13
CA LEU A 212 11.12 -1.85 -10.42
C LEU A 212 12.62 -1.66 -10.16
N GLU A 213 13.34 -0.97 -11.05
CA GLU A 213 14.74 -0.58 -10.81
C GLU A 213 14.86 0.30 -9.56
N PHE A 214 14.00 1.33 -9.41
CA PHE A 214 13.99 2.16 -8.19
C PHE A 214 13.70 1.35 -6.94
N PHE A 215 12.72 0.46 -7.00
CA PHE A 215 12.40 -0.40 -5.87
C PHE A 215 13.56 -1.37 -5.54
N GLY A 216 14.15 -2.01 -6.55
CA GLY A 216 15.28 -2.92 -6.37
C GLY A 216 16.53 -2.23 -5.83
N ASP A 217 16.75 -0.97 -6.19
CA ASP A 217 17.83 -0.14 -5.66
C ASP A 217 17.52 0.46 -4.28
N GLY A 218 16.32 0.24 -3.74
CA GLY A 218 15.88 0.80 -2.46
C GLY A 218 15.62 2.31 -2.51
N ARG A 219 15.48 2.90 -3.69
CA ARG A 219 15.35 4.35 -3.95
C ARG A 219 13.89 4.79 -3.94
N LEU A 220 13.23 4.59 -2.80
CA LEU A 220 11.79 4.81 -2.66
C LEU A 220 11.41 6.30 -2.72
N GLU A 221 12.21 7.17 -2.08
CA GLU A 221 11.94 8.62 -2.10
C GLU A 221 12.19 9.20 -3.49
N ASP A 222 13.25 8.79 -4.18
CA ASP A 222 13.47 9.17 -5.57
C ASP A 222 12.29 8.80 -6.47
N LEU A 223 11.74 7.59 -6.30
CA LEU A 223 10.54 7.16 -7.02
C LEU A 223 9.34 8.06 -6.69
N SER A 224 9.16 8.40 -5.41
CA SER A 224 8.09 9.30 -4.96
C SER A 224 8.20 10.68 -5.61
N GLN A 225 9.39 11.25 -5.72
CA GLN A 225 9.64 12.55 -6.34
C GLN A 225 9.51 12.49 -7.87
N LEU A 226 10.16 11.52 -8.52
CA LEU A 226 10.15 11.37 -9.96
C LEU A 226 8.74 11.14 -10.52
N SER A 227 7.85 10.55 -9.74
CA SER A 227 6.47 10.29 -10.15
C SER A 227 5.69 11.55 -10.53
N ARG A 228 6.11 12.73 -10.07
CA ARG A 228 5.53 14.02 -10.51
C ARG A 228 5.71 14.21 -12.01
N ASP A 229 6.90 13.92 -12.53
CA ASP A 229 7.26 14.19 -13.94
C ASP A 229 6.75 13.09 -14.88
N ILE A 230 6.74 11.85 -14.43
CA ILE A 230 6.40 10.70 -15.26
C ILE A 230 4.92 10.32 -15.23
N HIS A 231 4.13 10.90 -14.31
CA HIS A 231 2.71 10.58 -14.12
C HIS A 231 1.90 10.61 -15.43
N GLY A 232 2.16 11.57 -16.31
CA GLY A 232 1.48 11.68 -17.59
C GLY A 232 1.91 10.65 -18.65
N GLN A 233 2.99 9.93 -18.42
CA GLN A 233 3.58 8.99 -19.38
C GLN A 233 3.23 7.54 -19.08
N ILE A 234 2.94 7.22 -17.81
CA ILE A 234 2.57 5.87 -17.38
C ILE A 234 1.06 5.78 -17.33
N ARG A 235 0.54 4.64 -17.80
CA ARG A 235 -0.89 4.38 -17.74
C ARG A 235 -1.24 3.71 -16.41
N VAL A 236 -1.26 4.51 -15.37
CA VAL A 236 -1.88 4.16 -14.10
C VAL A 236 -3.31 4.70 -14.12
N GLN A 237 -4.24 4.02 -13.46
CA GLN A 237 -5.58 4.59 -13.27
C GLN A 237 -5.43 5.97 -12.62
N LYS A 238 -6.13 6.98 -13.15
CA LYS A 238 -6.04 8.36 -12.62
C LYS A 238 -6.37 8.46 -11.15
N VAL A 239 -7.29 7.61 -10.67
CA VAL A 239 -7.70 7.57 -9.26
C VAL A 239 -6.65 6.94 -8.34
N VAL A 240 -5.82 6.05 -8.87
CA VAL A 240 -4.71 5.43 -8.14
C VAL A 240 -3.48 6.32 -8.16
N ALA A 241 -3.14 6.86 -9.33
CA ALA A 241 -1.94 7.65 -9.56
C ALA A 241 -0.70 6.96 -8.98
N TYR A 242 0.16 7.72 -8.31
CA TYR A 242 1.32 7.19 -7.57
C TYR A 242 1.11 7.19 -6.06
N LYS A 243 -0.12 7.29 -5.59
CA LYS A 243 -0.46 7.28 -4.15
C LYS A 243 0.18 6.12 -3.39
N PRO A 244 0.23 4.88 -3.96
CA PRO A 244 0.92 3.78 -3.30
C PRO A 244 2.38 4.08 -2.96
N ALA A 245 3.15 4.60 -3.92
CA ALA A 245 4.55 4.95 -3.71
C ALA A 245 4.71 6.16 -2.78
N TRP A 246 3.85 7.17 -2.90
CA TRP A 246 3.87 8.35 -2.02
C TRP A 246 3.57 7.99 -0.58
N TRP A 247 2.52 7.20 -0.37
CA TRP A 247 2.16 6.76 0.98
C TRP A 247 3.23 5.87 1.59
N LEU A 248 3.75 4.91 0.81
CA LEU A 248 4.82 4.01 1.26
C LEU A 248 6.08 4.79 1.63
N ALA A 249 6.52 5.71 0.78
CA ALA A 249 7.68 6.55 1.05
C ALA A 249 7.51 7.36 2.34
N ALA A 250 6.36 8.02 2.52
CA ALA A 250 6.08 8.81 3.71
C ALA A 250 6.00 7.95 4.98
N THR A 251 5.35 6.78 4.90
CA THR A 251 5.24 5.84 6.02
C THR A 251 6.61 5.26 6.38
N MET A 252 7.42 4.92 5.40
CA MET A 252 8.76 4.36 5.58
C MET A 252 9.80 5.40 6.03
N GLY A 253 9.56 6.71 5.90
CA GLY A 253 10.41 7.78 6.44
C GLY A 253 11.03 8.74 5.45
N GLN A 254 10.63 8.73 4.18
CA GLN A 254 11.06 9.66 3.13
C GLN A 254 12.59 9.69 2.93
N HIS A 255 13.19 8.55 2.64
CA HIS A 255 14.61 8.40 2.31
C HIS A 255 14.83 7.26 1.31
N ASN A 256 16.06 7.17 0.78
CA ASN A 256 16.46 6.17 -0.22
C ASN A 256 17.32 5.05 0.39
N ASN A 257 17.00 4.65 1.60
CA ASN A 257 17.89 3.81 2.41
C ASN A 257 17.25 2.48 2.76
N TYR A 258 16.98 1.70 1.73
CA TYR A 258 16.37 0.39 1.87
C TYR A 258 17.16 -0.66 1.10
N ASP A 259 17.14 -1.88 1.63
CA ASP A 259 17.46 -3.07 0.85
C ASP A 259 16.16 -3.47 0.12
N GLY A 260 16.11 -3.15 -1.17
CA GLY A 260 14.97 -3.42 -2.03
C GLY A 260 15.11 -4.74 -2.75
N GLU A 261 14.05 -5.55 -2.79
CA GLU A 261 14.04 -6.83 -3.50
C GLU A 261 12.74 -7.00 -4.29
N VAL A 262 12.88 -7.22 -5.60
CA VAL A 262 11.76 -7.56 -6.47
C VAL A 262 11.65 -9.09 -6.52
N LEU A 263 10.73 -9.64 -5.72
CA LEU A 263 10.54 -11.09 -5.62
C LEU A 263 9.86 -11.68 -6.85
N ALA A 264 8.91 -10.95 -7.43
CA ALA A 264 8.25 -11.33 -8.68
C ALA A 264 7.71 -10.11 -9.42
N TYR A 265 7.68 -10.20 -10.75
CA TYR A 265 6.99 -9.28 -11.64
C TYR A 265 6.39 -10.06 -12.80
N GLU A 266 5.06 -10.05 -12.91
CA GLU A 266 4.32 -10.83 -13.91
C GLU A 266 3.07 -10.06 -14.38
N ALA A 267 2.51 -10.49 -15.51
CA ALA A 267 1.22 -10.00 -15.94
C ALA A 267 0.10 -10.54 -15.05
N LEU A 268 -0.84 -9.66 -14.71
CA LEU A 268 -2.09 -10.00 -14.02
C LEU A 268 -3.25 -9.30 -14.70
N HIS A 269 -3.99 -10.03 -15.50
CA HIS A 269 -5.14 -9.54 -16.24
C HIS A 269 -4.80 -8.25 -17.03
N GLY A 270 -3.70 -8.31 -17.79
CA GLY A 270 -3.19 -7.20 -18.59
C GLY A 270 -2.46 -6.10 -17.81
N SER A 271 -2.45 -6.16 -16.49
CA SER A 271 -1.78 -5.21 -15.60
C SER A 271 -0.41 -5.72 -15.16
N GLY A 272 0.44 -4.83 -14.66
CA GLY A 272 1.74 -5.18 -14.08
C GLY A 272 1.61 -5.53 -12.59
N GLY A 273 1.65 -6.82 -12.26
CA GLY A 273 1.67 -7.31 -10.88
C GLY A 273 3.10 -7.51 -10.39
N ALA A 274 3.44 -6.94 -9.25
CA ALA A 274 4.75 -7.15 -8.63
C ALA A 274 4.61 -7.43 -7.13
N VAL A 275 5.49 -8.28 -6.60
CA VAL A 275 5.70 -8.45 -5.16
C VAL A 275 7.11 -8.00 -4.86
N ILE A 276 7.22 -6.99 -3.98
CA ILE A 276 8.47 -6.28 -3.69
C ILE A 276 8.57 -6.14 -2.18
N THR A 277 9.77 -6.28 -1.64
CA THR A 277 10.07 -5.96 -0.24
C THR A 277 11.08 -4.84 -0.14
N LEU A 278 10.95 -4.02 0.90
CA LEU A 278 11.83 -2.91 1.23
C LEU A 278 12.17 -3.01 2.72
N THR A 279 13.38 -3.40 3.04
CA THR A 279 13.86 -3.49 4.42
C THR A 279 14.73 -2.28 4.74
N PRO A 280 14.50 -1.56 5.87
CA PRO A 280 15.38 -0.47 6.25
C PRO A 280 16.84 -0.94 6.36
N ALA A 281 17.73 -0.31 5.61
CA ALA A 281 19.14 -0.66 5.64
C ALA A 281 19.83 -0.03 6.85
N SER A 282 20.74 -0.76 7.50
CA SER A 282 21.46 -0.25 8.65
C SER A 282 22.56 0.73 8.23
N GLY A 283 22.61 1.90 8.86
CA GLY A 283 23.77 2.77 8.86
C GLY A 283 23.88 3.82 7.77
N SER A 284 22.84 4.06 6.97
CA SER A 284 22.87 5.15 6.01
C SER A 284 22.05 6.37 6.47
N VAL A 285 22.57 7.52 6.15
CA VAL A 285 21.86 8.79 6.34
C VAL A 285 20.94 8.94 5.14
N GLY A 286 19.63 9.01 5.38
CA GLY A 286 18.66 9.27 4.32
C GLY A 286 19.02 10.55 3.56
N ASP A 287 18.80 10.53 2.25
CA ASP A 287 18.89 11.74 1.46
C ASP A 287 17.73 12.65 1.84
N LYS A 288 18.06 13.77 2.45
CA LYS A 288 17.09 14.78 2.91
C LYS A 288 16.84 15.87 1.87
N GLU A 289 17.50 15.81 0.72
CA GLU A 289 17.39 16.83 -0.31
C GLU A 289 15.96 17.03 -0.78
N PHE A 290 15.17 15.95 -0.76
CA PHE A 290 13.75 15.97 -1.17
C PHE A 290 12.77 16.33 -0.05
N ASP A 291 13.19 16.31 1.19
CA ASP A 291 12.36 16.76 2.32
C ASP A 291 12.14 18.28 2.30
N GLU A 292 13.07 19.04 1.71
CA GLU A 292 12.98 20.49 1.63
C GLU A 292 11.75 20.95 0.87
N ASP A 293 11.43 20.32 -0.26
CA ASP A 293 10.25 20.64 -1.06
C ASP A 293 8.94 20.48 -0.28
N ASP A 294 8.82 19.39 0.48
CA ASP A 294 7.64 19.13 1.28
C ASP A 294 7.57 20.06 2.50
N VAL A 295 8.71 20.34 3.12
CA VAL A 295 8.82 21.28 4.24
C VAL A 295 8.53 22.71 3.78
N GLU A 296 9.06 23.14 2.65
CA GLU A 296 8.87 24.49 2.11
C GLU A 296 7.41 24.69 1.67
N PHE A 297 6.88 23.80 0.86
CA PHE A 297 5.54 23.91 0.28
C PHE A 297 4.43 23.70 1.31
N TYR A 298 4.57 22.68 2.17
CA TYR A 298 3.57 22.33 3.19
C TYR A 298 4.01 22.74 4.60
N ARG A 299 5.13 23.45 4.72
CA ARG A 299 5.73 23.88 5.99
C ARG A 299 5.93 22.72 6.96
N GLY A 300 6.51 21.65 6.47
CA GLY A 300 6.76 20.43 7.22
C GLY A 300 5.45 19.70 7.50
N ASP A 301 5.21 19.38 8.72
CA ASP A 301 4.02 18.62 9.15
C ASP A 301 2.74 19.45 9.24
N ARG A 302 2.72 20.62 8.63
CA ARG A 302 1.52 21.44 8.66
C ARG A 302 0.39 20.78 7.87
N ASN A 303 -0.79 21.12 8.29
CA ASN A 303 -2.03 20.79 7.62
C ASN A 303 -2.04 21.36 6.19
N VAL A 304 -2.05 20.46 5.19
CA VAL A 304 -2.14 20.85 3.78
C VAL A 304 -3.49 21.49 3.42
N LEU A 305 -4.48 21.34 4.30
CA LEU A 305 -5.82 21.91 4.15
C LEU A 305 -5.98 23.21 4.97
N ASP A 306 -4.90 23.74 5.54
CA ASP A 306 -4.95 25.01 6.28
C ASP A 306 -5.38 26.13 5.32
N ARG A 307 -6.58 26.61 5.51
CA ARG A 307 -7.21 27.61 4.67
C ARG A 307 -6.52 28.98 4.72
N GLY A 308 -5.69 29.23 5.73
CA GLY A 308 -4.88 30.44 5.83
C GLY A 308 -3.80 30.57 4.76
N MET A 309 -3.60 29.54 3.92
CA MET A 309 -2.71 29.59 2.76
C MET A 309 -3.45 29.92 1.43
N LEU A 310 -4.76 30.01 1.46
CA LEU A 310 -5.61 30.29 0.27
C LEU A 310 -6.06 31.76 0.20
N GLU A 311 -5.60 32.65 1.10
CA GLU A 311 -5.84 34.09 1.06
C GLU A 311 -4.64 34.84 0.45
#